data_bc29551b9d98da3c8561f27381d348a2
#
_entry.id   bc29551b9d98da3c8561f27381d348a2
#
_cell.length_a   1.000
_cell.length_b   1.000
_cell.length_c   1.000
_cell.angle_alpha   90.00
_cell.angle_beta   90.00
_cell.angle_gamma   90.00
#
_symmetry.space_group_name_H-M   'P 1'
#
loop_
_entity.id
_entity.type
_entity.pdbx_description
1 polymer ?
#
loop_
_entity_poly.entity_id
_entity_poly.type
_entity_poly.pdbx_seq_one_letter_code
_entity_poly.pdbx_strand_id
1 'polypeptide(L)'
;ILDGKVETLVADMVKEQGKLVSDARMECSRTPKNLELYATEAYRLSGATFPSDDTPLVYSVRGPVGVVGVITPWNFPLNLASRKIGPALAAGNAVVFKPSPLAPLMGDHLASSFEEAGLPAGVLNVVHGFAAGAPLVADKRVNAITFTGSNATGEKIHREIGIGRRVQLALG
;
A
#
# COMPACT_ATOMS: atom_id res chain seq x y z
N ILE A 1 -6.38 -11.41 13.03
CA ILE A 1 -4.98 -11.14 13.45
C ILE A 1 -4.87 -9.73 14.02
N LEU A 2 -5.03 -8.68 13.22
CA LEU A 2 -4.89 -7.29 13.68
C LEU A 2 -5.85 -6.93 14.83
N ASP A 3 -7.10 -7.37 14.77
CA ASP A 3 -8.09 -7.13 15.84
C ASP A 3 -7.66 -7.74 17.17
N GLY A 4 -7.01 -8.90 17.16
CA GLY A 4 -6.46 -9.53 18.36
C GLY A 4 -5.21 -8.84 18.93
N LYS A 5 -4.61 -7.91 18.20
CA LYS A 5 -3.37 -7.20 18.57
C LYS A 5 -3.58 -5.70 18.86
N VAL A 6 -4.82 -5.21 18.91
CA VAL A 6 -5.12 -3.76 19.02
C VAL A 6 -4.39 -3.10 20.18
N GLU A 7 -4.39 -3.70 21.37
CA GLU A 7 -3.74 -3.11 22.56
C GLU A 7 -2.21 -3.00 22.39
N THR A 8 -1.59 -4.00 21.80
CA THR A 8 -0.15 -3.99 21.50
C THR A 8 0.17 -2.92 20.45
N LEU A 9 -0.60 -2.87 19.36
CA LEU A 9 -0.45 -1.88 18.30
C LEU A 9 -0.61 -0.44 18.83
N VAL A 10 -1.59 -0.21 19.71
CA VAL A 10 -1.82 1.09 20.35
C VAL A 10 -0.63 1.47 21.21
N ALA A 11 -0.16 0.56 22.07
CA ALA A 11 0.96 0.82 22.96
C ALA A 11 2.24 1.15 22.18
N ASP A 12 2.52 0.39 21.13
CA ASP A 12 3.70 0.58 20.31
C ASP A 12 3.61 1.86 19.44
N MET A 13 2.44 2.16 18.89
CA MET A 13 2.21 3.41 18.13
C MET A 13 2.39 4.65 19.01
N VAL A 14 1.90 4.61 20.25
CA VAL A 14 2.11 5.72 21.21
C VAL A 14 3.58 5.90 21.55
N LYS A 15 4.31 4.80 21.79
CA LYS A 15 5.75 4.84 22.09
C LYS A 15 6.58 5.34 20.89
N GLU A 16 6.24 4.90 19.69
CA GLU A 16 6.99 5.22 18.48
C GLU A 16 6.80 6.66 18.01
N GLN A 17 5.56 7.17 18.09
CA GLN A 17 5.19 8.47 17.50
C GLN A 17 4.71 9.53 18.50
N GLY A 18 4.42 9.16 19.73
CA GLY A 18 3.76 10.07 20.67
C GLY A 18 2.29 10.36 20.34
N LYS A 19 1.62 9.51 19.57
CA LYS A 19 0.22 9.67 19.19
C LYS A 19 -0.69 9.54 20.41
N LEU A 20 -1.80 10.30 20.45
CA LEU A 20 -2.79 10.15 21.52
C LEU A 20 -3.39 8.73 21.50
N VAL A 21 -3.56 8.15 22.69
CA VAL A 21 -4.07 6.78 22.84
C VAL A 21 -5.42 6.58 22.15
N SER A 22 -6.33 7.58 22.22
CA SER A 22 -7.63 7.57 21.55
C SER A 22 -7.49 7.47 20.03
N ASP A 23 -6.56 8.23 19.46
CA ASP A 23 -6.33 8.29 18.01
C ASP A 23 -5.63 7.03 17.51
N ALA A 24 -4.65 6.53 18.28
CA ALA A 24 -4.00 5.26 18.01
C ALA A 24 -5.02 4.11 18.00
N ARG A 25 -5.89 4.06 19.00
CA ARG A 25 -6.95 3.04 19.10
C ARG A 25 -7.92 3.12 17.92
N MET A 26 -8.33 4.33 17.55
CA MET A 26 -9.21 4.53 16.39
C MET A 26 -8.54 4.05 15.09
N GLU A 27 -7.27 4.36 14.89
CA GLU A 27 -6.52 3.92 13.72
C GLU A 27 -6.37 2.39 13.67
N CYS A 28 -5.95 1.77 14.77
CA CYS A 28 -5.80 0.32 14.87
C CYS A 28 -7.12 -0.41 14.58
N SER A 29 -8.26 0.11 15.06
CA SER A 29 -9.59 -0.48 14.83
C SER A 29 -10.10 -0.29 13.40
N ARG A 30 -9.63 0.72 12.67
CA ARG A 30 -10.04 0.99 11.27
C ARG A 30 -9.22 0.19 10.26
N THR A 31 -7.99 -0.11 10.58
CA THR A 31 -7.07 -0.79 9.66
C THR A 31 -7.59 -2.15 9.17
N PRO A 32 -8.08 -3.07 10.03
CA PRO A 32 -8.66 -4.33 9.58
C PRO A 32 -9.84 -4.13 8.62
N LYS A 33 -10.73 -3.19 8.94
CA LYS A 33 -11.92 -2.87 8.11
C LYS A 33 -11.55 -2.38 6.71
N ASN A 34 -10.46 -1.62 6.58
CA ASN A 34 -9.95 -1.24 5.26
C ASN A 34 -9.51 -2.48 4.47
N LEU A 35 -8.79 -3.40 5.11
CA LEU A 35 -8.33 -4.62 4.43
C LEU A 35 -9.50 -5.52 4.03
N GLU A 36 -10.50 -5.68 4.88
CA GLU A 36 -11.74 -6.40 4.55
C GLU A 36 -12.46 -5.79 3.35
N LEU A 37 -12.57 -4.45 3.30
CA LEU A 37 -13.14 -3.74 2.17
C LEU A 37 -12.41 -4.10 0.87
N TYR A 38 -11.08 -4.02 0.86
CA TYR A 38 -10.31 -4.30 -0.36
C TYR A 38 -10.32 -5.79 -0.73
N ALA A 39 -10.38 -6.70 0.24
CA ALA A 39 -10.60 -8.11 -0.03
C ALA A 39 -11.94 -8.35 -0.74
N THR A 40 -13.00 -7.62 -0.33
CA THR A 40 -14.31 -7.68 -1.00
C THR A 40 -14.27 -7.06 -2.40
N GLU A 41 -13.55 -5.95 -2.58
CA GLU A 41 -13.40 -5.30 -3.89
C GLU A 41 -12.65 -6.16 -4.91
N ALA A 42 -11.82 -7.12 -4.47
CA ALA A 42 -11.16 -8.08 -5.38
C ALA A 42 -12.17 -8.85 -6.25
N TYR A 43 -13.35 -9.18 -5.73
CA TYR A 43 -14.41 -9.86 -6.47
C TYR A 43 -15.12 -8.98 -7.51
N ARG A 44 -14.89 -7.66 -7.46
CA ARG A 44 -15.48 -6.68 -8.39
C ARG A 44 -14.54 -6.25 -9.52
N LEU A 45 -13.34 -6.83 -9.56
CA LEU A 45 -12.39 -6.58 -10.66
C LEU A 45 -12.86 -7.28 -11.93
N SER A 46 -13.70 -6.60 -12.70
CA SER A 46 -14.25 -7.10 -13.97
C SER A 46 -13.74 -6.30 -15.16
N GLY A 47 -13.74 -6.92 -16.31
CA GLY A 47 -13.59 -6.26 -17.60
C GLY A 47 -14.95 -5.78 -18.15
N ALA A 48 -14.94 -5.35 -19.39
CA ALA A 48 -16.13 -4.96 -20.13
C ALA A 48 -16.12 -5.57 -21.55
N THR A 49 -17.29 -5.82 -22.10
CA THR A 49 -17.47 -6.14 -23.52
C THR A 49 -17.96 -4.91 -24.26
N PHE A 50 -17.55 -4.75 -25.51
CA PHE A 50 -17.87 -3.59 -26.34
C PHE A 50 -18.57 -4.04 -27.61
N PRO A 51 -19.56 -3.28 -28.14
CA PRO A 51 -20.13 -3.52 -29.43
C PRO A 51 -19.06 -3.48 -30.52
N SER A 52 -19.19 -4.36 -31.52
CA SER A 52 -18.27 -4.43 -32.67
C SER A 52 -19.06 -4.91 -33.87
N ASP A 53 -18.98 -4.17 -34.99
CA ASP A 53 -19.72 -4.49 -36.21
C ASP A 53 -18.97 -5.51 -37.07
N ASP A 54 -17.64 -5.51 -37.06
CA ASP A 54 -16.82 -6.33 -37.98
C ASP A 54 -15.86 -7.30 -37.26
N THR A 55 -15.77 -7.25 -35.95
CA THR A 55 -14.90 -8.12 -35.16
C THR A 55 -15.73 -9.07 -34.29
N PRO A 56 -15.36 -10.35 -34.18
CA PRO A 56 -16.21 -11.33 -33.48
C PRO A 56 -16.46 -11.02 -32.01
N LEU A 57 -15.48 -10.45 -31.29
CA LEU A 57 -15.61 -10.11 -29.88
C LEU A 57 -14.55 -9.07 -29.47
N VAL A 58 -14.99 -7.96 -28.89
CA VAL A 58 -14.12 -6.95 -28.27
C VAL A 58 -14.40 -6.89 -26.78
N TYR A 59 -13.39 -7.12 -25.96
CA TYR A 59 -13.51 -7.04 -24.50
C TYR A 59 -12.23 -6.52 -23.85
N SER A 60 -12.36 -5.96 -22.66
CA SER A 60 -11.23 -5.58 -21.81
C SER A 60 -11.07 -6.55 -20.65
N VAL A 61 -9.84 -6.76 -20.22
CA VAL A 61 -9.50 -7.56 -19.04
C VAL A 61 -8.67 -6.69 -18.10
N ARG A 62 -8.95 -6.78 -16.81
CA ARG A 62 -8.10 -6.16 -15.77
C ARG A 62 -7.08 -7.20 -15.30
N GLY A 63 -5.83 -6.78 -15.21
CA GLY A 63 -4.75 -7.61 -14.69
C GLY A 63 -3.82 -6.83 -13.77
N PRO A 64 -2.98 -7.51 -12.99
CA PRO A 64 -1.99 -6.86 -12.13
C PRO A 64 -0.99 -6.06 -12.99
N VAL A 65 -0.50 -4.96 -12.43
CA VAL A 65 0.57 -4.17 -13.06
C VAL A 65 1.96 -4.77 -12.80
N GLY A 66 2.08 -5.67 -11.81
CA GLY A 66 3.31 -6.32 -11.42
C GLY A 66 3.77 -5.94 -10.02
N VAL A 67 4.91 -5.26 -9.88
CA VAL A 67 5.45 -4.81 -8.60
C VAL A 67 5.02 -3.38 -8.31
N VAL A 68 4.44 -3.14 -7.14
CA VAL A 68 4.00 -1.83 -6.66
C VAL A 68 4.89 -1.37 -5.50
N GLY A 69 5.55 -0.24 -5.67
CA GLY A 69 6.24 0.46 -4.58
C GLY A 69 5.23 1.28 -3.77
N VAL A 70 5.12 0.99 -2.48
CA VAL A 70 4.24 1.70 -1.54
C VAL A 70 5.08 2.52 -0.58
N ILE A 71 4.83 3.83 -0.54
CA ILE A 71 5.55 4.75 0.36
C ILE A 71 4.53 5.56 1.16
N THR A 72 4.62 5.49 2.50
CA THR A 72 3.65 6.12 3.40
C THR A 72 4.32 7.03 4.43
N PRO A 73 3.58 8.06 4.91
CA PRO A 73 4.03 8.93 5.97
C PRO A 73 3.83 8.30 7.37
N TRP A 74 4.19 9.06 8.39
CA TRP A 74 4.19 8.63 9.78
C TRP A 74 2.87 8.88 10.53
N ASN A 75 2.06 9.84 10.09
CA ASN A 75 0.91 10.34 10.85
C ASN A 75 -0.25 9.34 11.02
N PHE A 76 -0.46 8.46 10.02
CA PHE A 76 -1.42 7.35 10.08
C PHE A 76 -0.77 6.08 9.47
N PRO A 77 0.24 5.50 10.12
CA PRO A 77 1.14 4.52 9.52
C PRO A 77 0.46 3.21 9.14
N LEU A 78 -0.52 2.74 9.92
CA LEU A 78 -1.29 1.54 9.61
C LEU A 78 -2.41 1.83 8.61
N ASN A 79 -3.17 2.90 8.86
CA ASN A 79 -4.35 3.23 8.05
C ASN A 79 -3.95 3.60 6.61
N LEU A 80 -2.94 4.46 6.42
CA LEU A 80 -2.50 4.84 5.08
C LEU A 80 -1.80 3.71 4.34
N ALA A 81 -1.04 2.87 5.05
CA ALA A 81 -0.44 1.69 4.45
C ALA A 81 -1.49 0.68 4.00
N SER A 82 -2.50 0.37 4.83
CA SER A 82 -3.57 -0.57 4.48
C SER A 82 -4.35 -0.13 3.24
N ARG A 83 -4.54 1.19 3.05
CA ARG A 83 -5.22 1.78 1.89
C ARG A 83 -4.43 1.73 0.59
N LYS A 84 -3.17 1.35 0.64
CA LYS A 84 -2.29 1.18 -0.53
C LYS A 84 -1.93 -0.28 -0.76
N ILE A 85 -1.53 -0.98 0.30
CA ILE A 85 -1.18 -2.39 0.25
C ILE A 85 -2.41 -3.25 -0.07
N GLY A 86 -3.53 -2.99 0.63
CA GLY A 86 -4.78 -3.74 0.43
C GLY A 86 -5.23 -3.80 -1.03
N PRO A 87 -5.49 -2.67 -1.70
CA PRO A 87 -5.92 -2.70 -3.11
C PRO A 87 -4.84 -3.21 -4.06
N ALA A 88 -3.54 -3.00 -3.76
CA ALA A 88 -2.47 -3.55 -4.59
C ALA A 88 -2.46 -5.08 -4.56
N LEU A 89 -2.56 -5.68 -3.36
CA LEU A 89 -2.63 -7.13 -3.20
C LEU A 89 -3.94 -7.71 -3.75
N ALA A 90 -5.07 -7.05 -3.49
CA ALA A 90 -6.38 -7.46 -4.00
C ALA A 90 -6.42 -7.52 -5.55
N ALA A 91 -5.66 -6.66 -6.21
CA ALA A 91 -5.51 -6.65 -7.67
C ALA A 91 -4.42 -7.61 -8.18
N GLY A 92 -3.85 -8.48 -7.33
CA GLY A 92 -2.87 -9.50 -7.71
C GLY A 92 -1.43 -9.00 -7.88
N ASN A 93 -1.08 -7.83 -7.34
CA ASN A 93 0.27 -7.30 -7.44
C ASN A 93 1.15 -7.77 -6.28
N ALA A 94 2.47 -7.81 -6.52
CA ALA A 94 3.46 -7.84 -5.45
C ALA A 94 3.76 -6.40 -4.96
N VAL A 95 4.14 -6.28 -3.69
CA VAL A 95 4.36 -4.99 -3.03
C VAL A 95 5.75 -4.90 -2.42
N VAL A 96 6.43 -3.79 -2.65
CA VAL A 96 7.59 -3.35 -1.87
C VAL A 96 7.17 -2.14 -1.05
N PHE A 97 7.01 -2.35 0.24
CA PHE A 97 6.50 -1.34 1.17
C PHE A 97 7.65 -0.63 1.89
N LYS A 98 7.66 0.68 1.80
CA LYS A 98 8.54 1.56 2.56
C LYS A 98 7.72 2.40 3.53
N PRO A 99 7.61 1.99 4.81
CA PRO A 99 7.01 2.82 5.85
C PRO A 99 7.85 4.07 6.10
N SER A 100 7.27 5.05 6.78
CA SER A 100 8.04 6.19 7.26
C SER A 100 9.15 5.73 8.21
N PRO A 101 10.35 6.31 8.12
CA PRO A 101 11.41 6.07 9.11
C PRO A 101 11.06 6.53 10.53
N LEU A 102 9.99 7.32 10.69
CA LEU A 102 9.45 7.75 11.98
C LEU A 102 8.35 6.81 12.53
N ALA A 103 8.01 5.77 11.78
CA ALA A 103 7.04 4.76 12.18
C ALA A 103 7.38 3.38 11.59
N PRO A 104 8.62 2.90 11.74
CA PRO A 104 9.05 1.64 11.15
C PRO A 104 8.35 0.43 11.78
N LEU A 105 8.15 0.45 13.10
CA LEU A 105 7.55 -0.65 13.84
C LEU A 105 6.09 -0.91 13.41
N MET A 106 5.33 0.14 13.11
CA MET A 106 3.98 -0.02 12.57
C MET A 106 3.99 -0.68 11.18
N GLY A 107 5.01 -0.40 10.38
CA GLY A 107 5.24 -1.09 9.10
C GLY A 107 5.48 -2.57 9.28
N ASP A 108 6.31 -2.95 10.23
CA ASP A 108 6.63 -4.34 10.55
C ASP A 108 5.42 -5.09 11.11
N HIS A 109 4.65 -4.48 12.01
CA HIS A 109 3.41 -5.07 12.53
C HIS A 109 2.39 -5.36 11.42
N LEU A 110 2.25 -4.44 10.48
CA LEU A 110 1.35 -4.66 9.34
C LEU A 110 1.84 -5.80 8.45
N ALA A 111 3.12 -5.81 8.10
CA ALA A 111 3.70 -6.87 7.26
C ALA A 111 3.64 -8.24 7.93
N SER A 112 4.02 -8.34 9.21
CA SER A 112 3.93 -9.58 9.98
C SER A 112 2.49 -10.11 10.06
N SER A 113 1.50 -9.22 10.10
CA SER A 113 0.09 -9.64 10.11
C SER A 113 -0.34 -10.27 8.79
N PHE A 114 0.22 -9.84 7.66
CA PHE A 114 0.00 -10.51 6.36
C PHE A 114 0.71 -11.87 6.30
N GLU A 115 1.93 -11.96 6.82
CA GLU A 115 2.69 -13.22 6.90
C GLU A 115 1.95 -14.25 7.77
N GLU A 116 1.50 -13.85 8.97
CA GLU A 116 0.70 -14.69 9.86
C GLU A 116 -0.64 -15.12 9.22
N ALA A 117 -1.21 -14.29 8.33
CA ALA A 117 -2.40 -14.62 7.56
C ALA A 117 -2.13 -15.62 6.42
N GLY A 118 -0.88 -16.01 6.19
CA GLY A 118 -0.48 -16.96 5.16
C GLY A 118 -0.22 -16.33 3.80
N LEU A 119 0.06 -15.02 3.72
CA LEU A 119 0.47 -14.41 2.48
C LEU A 119 1.78 -15.06 1.98
N PRO A 120 1.86 -15.54 0.73
CA PRO A 120 3.06 -16.18 0.24
C PRO A 120 4.30 -15.29 0.32
N ALA A 121 5.45 -15.89 0.64
CA ALA A 121 6.72 -15.18 0.73
C ALA A 121 7.03 -14.42 -0.58
N GLY A 122 7.56 -13.21 -0.45
CA GLY A 122 7.92 -12.35 -1.58
C GLY A 122 6.77 -11.52 -2.17
N VAL A 123 5.50 -11.76 -1.77
CA VAL A 123 4.36 -10.97 -2.25
C VAL A 123 4.32 -9.60 -1.56
N LEU A 124 4.61 -9.52 -0.27
CA LEU A 124 4.80 -8.26 0.46
C LEU A 124 6.20 -8.23 1.07
N ASN A 125 6.98 -7.21 0.75
CA ASN A 125 8.34 -7.01 1.24
C ASN A 125 8.46 -5.63 1.86
N VAL A 126 9.18 -5.49 2.97
CA VAL A 126 9.38 -4.20 3.64
C VAL A 126 10.83 -3.75 3.47
N VAL A 127 11.00 -2.46 3.19
CA VAL A 127 12.32 -1.80 3.16
C VAL A 127 12.29 -0.56 4.05
N HIS A 128 13.29 -0.42 4.90
CA HIS A 128 13.37 0.66 5.88
C HIS A 128 14.42 1.72 5.52
N GLY A 129 14.27 2.87 6.13
CA GLY A 129 15.25 3.95 6.10
C GLY A 129 14.90 5.12 5.19
N PHE A 130 15.51 6.27 5.47
CA PHE A 130 15.34 7.50 4.68
C PHE A 130 15.88 7.32 3.25
N ALA A 131 16.99 6.61 3.11
CA ALA A 131 17.65 6.42 1.83
C ALA A 131 16.94 5.43 0.90
N ALA A 132 16.05 4.57 1.41
CA ALA A 132 15.40 3.53 0.62
C ALA A 132 14.37 4.03 -0.40
N GLY A 133 13.85 5.26 -0.21
CA GLY A 133 12.81 5.81 -1.07
C GLY A 133 13.25 6.07 -2.51
N ALA A 134 14.38 6.72 -2.69
CA ALA A 134 14.88 7.07 -4.02
C ALA A 134 15.26 5.82 -4.86
N PRO A 135 16.01 4.84 -4.35
CA PRO A 135 16.24 3.59 -5.07
C PRO A 135 14.96 2.83 -5.42
N LEU A 136 13.97 2.79 -4.52
CA LEU A 136 12.69 2.14 -4.79
C LEU A 136 11.96 2.80 -5.98
N VAL A 137 11.98 4.12 -6.06
CA VAL A 137 11.36 4.88 -7.17
C VAL A 137 12.14 4.70 -8.47
N ALA A 138 13.48 4.67 -8.40
CA ALA A 138 14.35 4.55 -9.58
C ALA A 138 14.36 3.13 -10.18
N ASP A 139 14.08 2.11 -9.39
CA ASP A 139 14.16 0.71 -9.83
C ASP A 139 13.11 0.40 -10.91
N LYS A 140 13.59 0.04 -12.11
CA LYS A 140 12.75 -0.26 -13.27
C LYS A 140 11.91 -1.54 -13.12
N ARG A 141 12.21 -2.40 -12.15
CA ARG A 141 11.39 -3.57 -11.82
C ARG A 141 10.09 -3.20 -11.09
N VAL A 142 10.04 -1.99 -10.52
CA VAL A 142 8.84 -1.44 -9.89
C VAL A 142 7.97 -0.81 -10.97
N ASN A 143 6.82 -1.40 -11.23
CA ASN A 143 5.91 -1.03 -12.32
C ASN A 143 4.99 0.16 -11.98
N ALA A 144 4.72 0.35 -10.70
CA ALA A 144 3.90 1.46 -10.21
C ALA A 144 4.38 1.94 -8.84
N ILE A 145 4.16 3.22 -8.55
CA ILE A 145 4.40 3.81 -7.22
C ILE A 145 3.09 4.38 -6.69
N THR A 146 2.79 4.08 -5.44
CA THR A 146 1.75 4.77 -4.68
C THR A 146 2.37 5.44 -3.46
N PHE A 147 2.21 6.75 -3.39
CA PHE A 147 2.84 7.62 -2.39
C PHE A 147 1.80 8.48 -1.67
N THR A 148 1.97 8.63 -0.36
CA THR A 148 1.34 9.69 0.42
C THR A 148 2.41 10.43 1.20
N GLY A 149 2.42 11.75 1.13
CA GLY A 149 3.38 12.61 1.81
C GLY A 149 3.42 14.02 1.26
N SER A 150 4.53 14.73 1.47
CA SER A 150 4.67 16.12 1.07
C SER A 150 4.67 16.33 -0.45
N ASN A 151 4.20 17.49 -0.90
CA ASN A 151 4.21 17.93 -2.29
C ASN A 151 5.63 17.85 -2.89
N ALA A 152 6.64 18.35 -2.18
CA ALA A 152 8.02 18.35 -2.66
C ALA A 152 8.56 16.93 -2.95
N THR A 153 8.20 15.95 -2.13
CA THR A 153 8.58 14.55 -2.38
C THR A 153 7.76 13.95 -3.52
N GLY A 154 6.46 14.25 -3.58
CA GLY A 154 5.60 13.80 -4.67
C GLY A 154 6.07 14.29 -6.05
N GLU A 155 6.47 15.55 -6.15
CA GLU A 155 7.05 16.10 -7.37
C GLU A 155 8.35 15.40 -7.80
N LYS A 156 9.24 15.10 -6.84
CA LYS A 156 10.47 14.33 -7.13
C LYS A 156 10.14 12.95 -7.67
N ILE A 157 9.20 12.24 -7.03
CA ILE A 157 8.74 10.94 -7.49
C ILE A 157 8.15 11.03 -8.90
N HIS A 158 7.31 12.03 -9.16
CA HIS A 158 6.68 12.22 -10.47
C HIS A 158 7.71 12.44 -11.58
N ARG A 159 8.74 13.24 -11.31
CA ARG A 159 9.84 13.47 -12.27
C ARG A 159 10.67 12.22 -12.53
N GLU A 160 10.99 11.48 -11.47
CA GLU A 160 11.85 10.28 -11.54
C GLU A 160 11.15 9.09 -12.23
N ILE A 161 9.84 8.92 -12.00
CA ILE A 161 9.12 7.77 -12.53
C ILE A 161 8.96 7.83 -14.05
N GLY A 162 8.95 9.02 -14.64
CA GLY A 162 8.90 9.25 -16.07
C GLY A 162 7.60 8.77 -16.74
N ILE A 163 7.63 8.70 -18.07
CA ILE A 163 6.53 8.21 -18.89
C ILE A 163 6.59 6.68 -18.94
N GLY A 164 5.48 6.01 -18.75
CA GLY A 164 5.36 4.55 -18.90
C GLY A 164 5.21 3.76 -17.61
N ARG A 165 5.50 4.35 -16.46
CA ARG A 165 5.16 3.75 -15.16
C ARG A 165 4.00 4.50 -14.50
N ARG A 166 3.17 3.77 -13.79
CA ARG A 166 2.00 4.35 -13.12
C ARG A 166 2.39 4.98 -11.80
N VAL A 167 1.82 6.14 -11.49
CA VAL A 167 2.00 6.82 -10.21
C VAL A 167 0.66 7.28 -9.65
N GLN A 168 0.45 7.01 -8.36
CA GLN A 168 -0.66 7.54 -7.58
C GLN A 168 -0.06 8.36 -6.45
N LEU A 169 -0.36 9.65 -6.43
CA LEU A 169 0.13 10.61 -5.44
C LEU A 169 -1.05 11.15 -4.63
N ALA A 170 -0.95 11.04 -3.31
CA ALA A 170 -1.84 11.69 -2.35
C ALA A 170 -1.00 12.69 -1.56
N LEU A 171 -1.08 13.93 -1.96
CA LEU A 171 -0.25 15.03 -1.48
C LEU A 171 -1.05 15.94 -0.55
N GLY A 172 -0.37 16.55 0.43
CA GLY A 172 -0.96 17.46 1.40
C GLY A 172 -0.05 18.64 1.70
#